data_fe8e4a71f19cb215a9bb10af89fb232e
#
_entry.id   fe8e4a71f19cb215a9bb10af89fb232e
#
_cell.length_a   1.000
_cell.length_b   1.000
_cell.length_c   1.000
_cell.angle_alpha   90.00
_cell.angle_beta   90.00
_cell.angle_gamma   90.00
#
_symmetry.space_group_name_H-M   'P 1'
#
loop_
_entity.id
_entity.type
_entity.pdbx_description
1 polymer ?
#
loop_
_entity_poly.entity_id
_entity_poly.type
_entity_poly.pdbx_seq_one_letter_code
_entity_poly.pdbx_strand_id
1 'polypeptide(L)'
;MIKKISDLKKASSDIFKVILSLGLGGAILYWMYRDFDFSRIGDVMLHQMDWTWMLLSLPFGILAQAFRGWRWKLTLAPVDEHPRRSTAVNSIFLSYAVSLMVPRVGELARCGVLTRYDGVSFAKAIGTVVTERVIDTLFIGLLVLGTFLLQFRVFDTFFAQTGTRLD
;
A
#
# COMPACT_ATOMS: atom_id res chain seq x y z
N MET A 1 30.07 13.98 -29.58
CA MET A 1 30.31 14.92 -28.44
C MET A 1 29.01 15.51 -27.90
N ILE A 2 28.10 16.01 -28.74
CA ILE A 2 26.82 16.68 -28.36
C ILE A 2 25.86 15.75 -27.56
N LYS A 3 25.75 14.48 -27.95
CA LYS A 3 24.87 13.49 -27.28
C LYS A 3 25.28 13.24 -25.79
N LYS A 4 26.59 13.17 -25.54
CA LYS A 4 27.15 12.97 -24.19
C LYS A 4 26.89 14.15 -23.26
N ILE A 5 26.85 15.38 -23.79
CA ILE A 5 26.54 16.58 -23.03
C ILE A 5 25.05 16.66 -22.70
N SER A 6 24.15 16.22 -23.60
CA SER A 6 22.72 16.14 -23.34
C SER A 6 22.38 15.10 -22.27
N ASP A 7 23.06 13.96 -22.30
CA ASP A 7 22.85 12.89 -21.31
C ASP A 7 23.34 13.31 -19.91
N LEU A 8 24.45 14.05 -19.82
CA LEU A 8 24.93 14.62 -18.55
C LEU A 8 23.98 15.67 -17.98
N LYS A 9 23.43 16.55 -18.83
CA LYS A 9 22.43 17.55 -18.39
C LYS A 9 21.14 16.89 -17.93
N LYS A 10 20.70 15.83 -18.60
CA LYS A 10 19.51 15.07 -18.19
C LYS A 10 19.75 14.35 -16.85
N ALA A 11 20.90 13.69 -16.68
CA ALA A 11 21.26 13.04 -15.44
C ALA A 11 21.35 14.03 -14.27
N SER A 12 21.96 15.21 -14.47
CA SER A 12 22.03 16.24 -13.42
C SER A 12 20.65 16.80 -13.06
N SER A 13 19.75 16.96 -14.03
CA SER A 13 18.36 17.39 -13.78
C SER A 13 17.58 16.34 -13.01
N ASP A 14 17.78 15.06 -13.29
CA ASP A 14 17.07 13.99 -12.59
C ASP A 14 17.62 13.81 -11.16
N ILE A 15 18.92 13.93 -10.96
CA ILE A 15 19.56 13.96 -9.63
C ILE A 15 19.05 15.16 -8.83
N PHE A 16 18.97 16.34 -9.43
CA PHE A 16 18.45 17.54 -8.76
C PHE A 16 17.00 17.36 -8.31
N LYS A 17 16.11 16.76 -9.13
CA LYS A 17 14.72 16.46 -8.77
C LYS A 17 14.65 15.49 -7.59
N VAL A 18 15.49 14.47 -7.57
CA VAL A 18 15.54 13.49 -6.47
C VAL A 18 16.00 14.16 -5.18
N ILE A 19 17.06 14.96 -5.24
CA ILE A 19 17.57 15.71 -4.06
C ILE A 19 16.53 16.71 -3.56
N LEU A 20 15.87 17.42 -4.46
CA LEU A 20 14.81 18.37 -4.12
C LEU A 20 13.62 17.66 -3.45
N SER A 21 13.19 16.52 -3.99
CA SER A 21 12.10 15.72 -3.42
C SER A 21 12.46 15.17 -2.04
N LEU A 22 13.68 14.66 -1.87
CA LEU A 22 14.18 14.17 -0.57
C LEU A 22 14.33 15.32 0.43
N GLY A 23 14.84 16.47 -0.02
CA GLY A 23 15.00 17.67 0.81
C GLY A 23 13.64 18.20 1.28
N LEU A 24 12.66 18.27 0.37
CA LEU A 24 11.31 18.69 0.72
C LEU A 24 10.63 17.70 1.69
N GLY A 25 10.75 16.40 1.41
CA GLY A 25 10.24 15.35 2.30
C GLY A 25 10.89 15.39 3.68
N GLY A 26 12.22 15.57 3.73
CA GLY A 26 12.97 15.71 4.97
C GLY A 26 12.58 16.97 5.75
N ALA A 27 12.39 18.10 5.06
CA ALA A 27 11.94 19.35 5.69
C ALA A 27 10.53 19.23 6.29
N ILE A 28 9.61 18.58 5.57
CA ILE A 28 8.24 18.32 6.06
C ILE A 28 8.30 17.40 7.29
N LEU A 29 9.09 16.33 7.24
CA LEU A 29 9.26 15.42 8.38
C LEU A 29 9.88 16.15 9.56
N TYR A 30 10.95 16.94 9.35
CA TYR A 30 11.56 17.73 10.39
C TYR A 30 10.57 18.71 11.02
N TRP A 31 9.79 19.43 10.23
CA TRP A 31 8.80 20.37 10.71
C TRP A 31 7.68 19.67 11.51
N MET A 32 7.25 18.50 11.07
CA MET A 32 6.20 17.71 11.73
C MET A 32 6.68 17.10 13.05
N TYR A 33 7.94 16.64 13.10
CA TYR A 33 8.50 15.96 14.28
C TYR A 33 9.37 16.83 15.19
N ARG A 34 9.60 18.10 14.84
CA ARG A 34 10.48 18.97 15.64
C ARG A 34 9.98 19.23 17.06
N ASP A 35 8.66 19.27 17.25
CA ASP A 35 8.01 19.51 18.54
C ASP A 35 7.53 18.18 19.19
N PHE A 36 7.99 17.05 18.65
CA PHE A 36 7.57 15.73 19.06
C PHE A 36 8.46 15.19 20.18
N ASP A 37 7.85 14.89 21.32
CA ASP A 37 8.55 14.38 22.50
C ASP A 37 8.76 12.87 22.40
N PHE A 38 9.94 12.45 21.92
CA PHE A 38 10.32 11.04 21.79
C PHE A 38 10.44 10.33 23.15
N SER A 39 10.70 11.08 24.24
CA SER A 39 10.80 10.50 25.58
C SER A 39 9.45 10.00 26.05
N ARG A 40 8.38 10.71 25.70
CA ARG A 40 7.01 10.34 26.00
C ARG A 40 6.59 9.06 25.28
N ILE A 41 7.06 8.84 24.06
CA ILE A 41 6.79 7.57 23.35
C ILE A 41 7.44 6.40 24.07
N GLY A 42 8.71 6.56 24.48
CA GLY A 42 9.41 5.52 25.23
C GLY A 42 8.66 5.15 26.51
N ASP A 43 8.16 6.14 27.22
CA ASP A 43 7.40 5.93 28.45
C ASP A 43 6.05 5.24 28.19
N VAL A 44 5.30 5.67 27.17
CA VAL A 44 4.06 5.02 26.76
C VAL A 44 4.29 3.58 26.32
N MET A 45 5.32 3.32 25.52
CA MET A 45 5.65 1.98 25.03
C MET A 45 6.07 1.04 26.16
N LEU A 46 6.82 1.52 27.14
CA LEU A 46 7.35 0.68 28.23
C LEU A 46 6.38 0.49 29.38
N HIS A 47 5.56 1.51 29.71
CA HIS A 47 4.77 1.52 30.95
C HIS A 47 3.25 1.55 30.72
N GLN A 48 2.77 2.05 29.59
CA GLN A 48 1.34 2.20 29.33
C GLN A 48 0.79 1.25 28.26
N MET A 49 1.67 0.61 27.48
CA MET A 49 1.25 -0.30 26.40
C MET A 49 1.04 -1.70 26.93
N ASP A 50 -0.14 -2.24 26.68
CA ASP A 50 -0.44 -3.64 27.00
C ASP A 50 0.17 -4.55 25.93
N TRP A 51 1.35 -5.04 26.21
CA TRP A 51 2.11 -5.95 25.34
C TRP A 51 1.36 -7.25 25.03
N THR A 52 0.48 -7.68 25.93
CA THR A 52 -0.30 -8.92 25.78
C THR A 52 -1.22 -8.81 24.57
N TRP A 53 -1.98 -7.70 24.47
CA TRP A 53 -2.88 -7.46 23.35
C TRP A 53 -2.14 -7.22 22.05
N MET A 54 -1.00 -6.53 22.10
CA MET A 54 -0.15 -6.32 20.92
C MET A 54 0.38 -7.64 20.37
N LEU A 55 0.95 -8.50 21.22
CA LEU A 55 1.44 -9.82 20.82
C LEU A 55 0.30 -10.73 20.34
N LEU A 56 -0.87 -10.66 20.96
CA LEU A 56 -2.04 -11.43 20.56
C LEU A 56 -2.57 -10.98 19.18
N SER A 57 -2.35 -9.76 18.76
CA SER A 57 -2.75 -9.27 17.43
C SER A 57 -1.89 -9.84 16.29
N LEU A 58 -0.61 -10.20 16.54
CA LEU A 58 0.31 -10.69 15.51
C LEU A 58 -0.18 -11.96 14.79
N PRO A 59 -0.67 -13.01 15.49
CA PRO A 59 -1.22 -14.19 14.82
C PRO A 59 -2.36 -13.88 13.88
N PHE A 60 -3.23 -12.94 14.24
CA PHE A 60 -4.33 -12.52 13.37
C PHE A 60 -3.84 -11.82 12.10
N GLY A 61 -2.78 -10.99 12.22
CA GLY A 61 -2.13 -10.39 11.06
C GLY A 61 -1.54 -11.43 10.11
N ILE A 62 -0.82 -12.42 10.64
CA ILE A 62 -0.24 -13.52 9.87
C ILE A 62 -1.35 -14.34 9.19
N LEU A 63 -2.40 -14.68 9.92
CA LEU A 63 -3.54 -15.45 9.43
C LEU A 63 -4.26 -14.70 8.31
N ALA A 64 -4.47 -13.39 8.45
CA ALA A 64 -5.08 -12.56 7.42
C ALA A 64 -4.25 -12.59 6.11
N GLN A 65 -2.91 -12.55 6.19
CA GLN A 65 -2.05 -12.67 5.00
C GLN A 65 -2.09 -14.06 4.38
N ALA A 66 -2.17 -15.10 5.20
CA ALA A 66 -2.31 -16.47 4.71
C ALA A 66 -3.65 -16.67 3.96
N PHE A 67 -4.76 -16.14 4.49
CA PHE A 67 -6.05 -16.13 3.80
C PHE A 67 -6.01 -15.33 2.49
N ARG A 68 -5.31 -14.21 2.46
CA ARG A 68 -5.13 -13.42 1.24
C ARG A 68 -4.38 -14.22 0.16
N GLY A 69 -3.30 -14.94 0.54
CA GLY A 69 -2.58 -15.83 -0.37
C GLY A 69 -3.45 -16.97 -0.90
N TRP A 70 -4.28 -17.55 -0.03
CA TRP A 70 -5.22 -18.60 -0.43
C TRP A 70 -6.30 -18.07 -1.39
N ARG A 71 -6.91 -16.92 -1.06
CA ARG A 71 -7.87 -16.26 -1.95
C ARG A 71 -7.26 -15.98 -3.33
N TRP A 72 -6.03 -15.48 -3.38
CA TRP A 72 -5.36 -15.21 -4.65
C TRP A 72 -5.12 -16.45 -5.50
N LYS A 73 -4.83 -17.59 -4.88
CA LYS A 73 -4.80 -18.87 -5.58
C LYS A 73 -6.15 -19.20 -6.26
N LEU A 74 -7.26 -18.91 -5.59
CA LEU A 74 -8.60 -19.14 -6.15
C LEU A 74 -8.90 -18.20 -7.33
N THR A 75 -8.38 -16.96 -7.30
CA THR A 75 -8.55 -16.01 -8.42
C THR A 75 -7.68 -16.35 -9.64
N LEU A 76 -6.64 -17.15 -9.48
CA LEU A 76 -5.81 -17.66 -10.57
C LEU A 76 -6.42 -18.90 -11.25
N ALA A 77 -7.27 -19.65 -10.58
CA ALA A 77 -7.89 -20.86 -11.13
C ALA A 77 -8.71 -20.60 -12.41
N PRO A 78 -9.53 -19.53 -12.53
CA PRO A 78 -10.28 -19.24 -13.74
C PRO A 78 -9.45 -18.90 -14.98
N VAL A 79 -8.17 -18.54 -14.80
CA VAL A 79 -7.24 -18.27 -15.91
C VAL A 79 -6.30 -19.45 -16.19
N ASP A 80 -6.69 -20.63 -15.71
CA ASP A 80 -5.97 -21.90 -15.92
C ASP A 80 -4.57 -21.92 -15.27
N GLU A 81 -4.42 -21.24 -14.13
CA GLU A 81 -3.15 -21.19 -13.40
C GLU A 81 -3.35 -21.78 -11.99
N HIS A 82 -2.53 -22.78 -11.66
CA HIS A 82 -2.69 -23.55 -10.41
C HIS A 82 -1.40 -23.54 -9.57
N PRO A 83 -1.00 -22.39 -8.98
CA PRO A 83 0.18 -22.35 -8.13
C PRO A 83 0.00 -23.18 -6.87
N ARG A 84 1.13 -23.59 -6.26
CA ARG A 84 1.15 -24.27 -4.96
C ARG A 84 0.64 -23.31 -3.89
N ARG A 85 -0.07 -23.84 -2.89
CA ARG A 85 -0.58 -23.03 -1.77
C ARG A 85 0.54 -22.29 -1.02
N SER A 86 1.65 -22.99 -0.77
CA SER A 86 2.82 -22.43 -0.07
C SER A 86 3.44 -21.27 -0.87
N THR A 87 3.61 -21.43 -2.19
CA THR A 87 4.17 -20.38 -3.04
C THR A 87 3.26 -19.16 -3.09
N ALA A 88 1.94 -19.36 -3.21
CA ALA A 88 0.96 -18.27 -3.20
C ALA A 88 0.98 -17.49 -1.87
N VAL A 89 1.02 -18.18 -0.72
CA VAL A 89 1.10 -17.54 0.60
C VAL A 89 2.43 -16.81 0.78
N ASN A 90 3.55 -17.49 0.50
CA ASN A 90 4.89 -16.88 0.65
C ASN A 90 5.08 -15.66 -0.26
N SER A 91 4.50 -15.67 -1.47
CA SER A 91 4.56 -14.53 -2.38
C SER A 91 3.84 -13.30 -1.83
N ILE A 92 2.77 -13.47 -1.05
CA ILE A 92 2.11 -12.36 -0.36
C ILE A 92 3.03 -11.78 0.73
N PHE A 93 3.65 -12.60 1.57
CA PHE A 93 4.58 -12.11 2.58
C PHE A 93 5.77 -11.37 1.95
N LEU A 94 6.33 -11.92 0.86
CA LEU A 94 7.39 -11.23 0.11
C LEU A 94 6.90 -9.90 -0.48
N SER A 95 5.68 -9.87 -1.02
CA SER A 95 5.06 -8.65 -1.54
C SER A 95 5.03 -7.54 -0.48
N TYR A 96 4.66 -7.88 0.76
CA TYR A 96 4.67 -6.93 1.87
C TYR A 96 6.08 -6.46 2.22
N ALA A 97 7.03 -7.39 2.33
CA ALA A 97 8.42 -7.06 2.62
C ALA A 97 9.02 -6.11 1.56
N VAL A 98 8.77 -6.40 0.28
CA VAL A 98 9.22 -5.54 -0.84
C VAL A 98 8.51 -4.18 -0.81
N SER A 99 7.22 -4.14 -0.49
CA SER A 99 6.44 -2.90 -0.44
C SER A 99 6.86 -1.97 0.70
N LEU A 100 7.51 -2.48 1.75
CA LEU A 100 8.13 -1.66 2.79
C LEU A 100 9.32 -0.85 2.25
N MET A 101 10.06 -1.41 1.29
CA MET A 101 11.20 -0.72 0.69
C MET A 101 10.79 0.15 -0.50
N VAL A 102 9.95 -0.40 -1.38
CA VAL A 102 9.48 0.31 -2.58
C VAL A 102 7.97 0.13 -2.73
N PRO A 103 7.17 1.17 -2.46
CA PRO A 103 5.72 1.11 -2.57
C PRO A 103 5.27 0.63 -3.96
N ARG A 104 4.23 -0.22 -3.99
CA ARG A 104 3.62 -0.81 -5.20
C ARG A 104 4.45 -1.87 -5.94
N VAL A 105 5.78 -1.93 -5.78
CA VAL A 105 6.62 -2.96 -6.44
C VAL A 105 6.32 -4.35 -5.88
N GLY A 106 5.86 -4.47 -4.66
CA GLY A 106 5.48 -5.75 -4.06
C GLY A 106 4.43 -6.52 -4.86
N GLU A 107 3.49 -5.85 -5.52
CA GLU A 107 2.50 -6.53 -6.37
C GLU A 107 3.13 -7.17 -7.61
N LEU A 108 4.12 -6.53 -8.21
CA LEU A 108 4.91 -7.10 -9.29
C LEU A 108 5.81 -8.24 -8.80
N ALA A 109 6.41 -8.07 -7.61
CA ALA A 109 7.27 -9.08 -7.01
C ALA A 109 6.53 -10.39 -6.75
N ARG A 110 5.28 -10.34 -6.22
CA ARG A 110 4.47 -11.54 -6.00
C ARG A 110 4.16 -12.29 -7.30
N CYS A 111 3.88 -11.56 -8.39
CA CYS A 111 3.67 -12.18 -9.71
C CYS A 111 4.95 -12.84 -10.22
N GLY A 112 6.11 -12.18 -10.06
CA GLY A 112 7.41 -12.73 -10.43
C GLY A 112 7.77 -14.00 -9.67
N VAL A 113 7.43 -14.11 -8.39
CA VAL A 113 7.62 -15.33 -7.58
C VAL A 113 6.81 -16.50 -8.16
N LEU A 114 5.52 -16.30 -8.44
CA LEU A 114 4.70 -17.36 -9.02
C LEU A 114 5.21 -17.81 -10.40
N THR A 115 5.62 -16.87 -11.22
CA THR A 115 6.23 -17.18 -12.52
C THR A 115 7.50 -17.99 -12.37
N ARG A 116 8.35 -17.62 -11.41
CA ARG A 116 9.68 -18.26 -11.24
C ARG A 116 9.59 -19.65 -10.63
N TYR A 117 8.69 -19.88 -9.66
CA TYR A 117 8.65 -21.12 -8.86
C TYR A 117 7.54 -22.09 -9.29
N ASP A 118 6.44 -21.60 -9.82
CA ASP A 118 5.30 -22.45 -10.23
C ASP A 118 4.99 -22.35 -11.73
N GLY A 119 5.79 -21.62 -12.53
CA GLY A 119 5.59 -21.51 -13.98
C GLY A 119 4.34 -20.74 -14.39
N VAL A 120 3.68 -20.03 -13.49
CA VAL A 120 2.50 -19.21 -13.76
C VAL A 120 2.82 -18.11 -14.75
N SER A 121 1.98 -17.89 -15.75
CA SER A 121 2.17 -16.80 -16.71
C SER A 121 2.13 -15.44 -15.99
N PHE A 122 3.20 -14.66 -16.15
CA PHE A 122 3.32 -13.34 -15.51
C PHE A 122 2.19 -12.39 -15.92
N ALA A 123 1.81 -12.42 -17.21
CA ALA A 123 0.73 -11.58 -17.74
C ALA A 123 -0.62 -11.95 -17.11
N LYS A 124 -0.92 -13.24 -16.95
CA LYS A 124 -2.14 -13.71 -16.30
C LYS A 124 -2.14 -13.34 -14.81
N ALA A 125 -1.01 -13.51 -14.11
CA ALA A 125 -0.87 -13.13 -12.71
C ALA A 125 -1.10 -11.62 -12.50
N ILE A 126 -0.52 -10.76 -13.35
CA ILE A 126 -0.80 -9.31 -13.30
C ILE A 126 -2.26 -9.02 -13.61
N GLY A 127 -2.86 -9.68 -14.60
CA GLY A 127 -4.27 -9.52 -14.93
C GLY A 127 -5.19 -9.75 -13.72
N THR A 128 -4.93 -10.79 -12.92
CA THR A 128 -5.70 -11.05 -11.69
C THR A 128 -5.48 -9.97 -10.63
N VAL A 129 -4.27 -9.42 -10.51
CA VAL A 129 -3.97 -8.31 -9.59
C VAL A 129 -4.74 -7.05 -10.00
N VAL A 130 -4.77 -6.72 -11.29
CA VAL A 130 -5.51 -5.57 -11.81
C VAL A 130 -7.01 -5.76 -11.57
N THR A 131 -7.55 -6.94 -11.84
CA THR A 131 -8.96 -7.26 -11.58
C THR A 131 -9.29 -7.10 -10.09
N GLU A 132 -8.42 -7.58 -9.20
CA GLU A 132 -8.57 -7.39 -7.74
C GLU A 132 -8.65 -5.90 -7.38
N ARG A 133 -7.78 -5.05 -7.96
CA ARG A 133 -7.80 -3.60 -7.73
C ARG A 133 -9.06 -2.92 -8.25
N VAL A 134 -9.54 -3.32 -9.40
CA VAL A 134 -10.80 -2.79 -9.96
C VAL A 134 -11.97 -3.12 -9.03
N ILE A 135 -12.08 -4.36 -8.59
CA ILE A 135 -13.12 -4.79 -7.66
C ILE A 135 -13.03 -4.03 -6.33
N ASP A 136 -11.84 -3.95 -5.73
CA ASP A 136 -11.61 -3.20 -4.48
C ASP A 136 -12.04 -1.72 -4.65
N THR A 137 -11.68 -1.09 -5.76
CA THR A 137 -12.04 0.31 -6.06
C THR A 137 -13.54 0.49 -6.21
N LEU A 138 -14.23 -0.46 -6.88
CA LEU A 138 -15.69 -0.43 -7.00
C LEU A 138 -16.37 -0.57 -5.64
N PHE A 139 -15.91 -1.47 -4.79
CA PHE A 139 -16.45 -1.62 -3.44
C PHE A 139 -16.24 -0.38 -2.58
N ILE A 140 -15.05 0.21 -2.62
CA ILE A 140 -14.78 1.47 -1.91
C ILE A 140 -15.71 2.57 -2.43
N GLY A 141 -15.86 2.70 -3.75
CA GLY A 141 -16.77 3.67 -4.35
C GLY A 141 -18.22 3.49 -3.91
N LEU A 142 -18.71 2.25 -3.86
CA LEU A 142 -20.04 1.92 -3.37
C LEU A 142 -20.21 2.26 -1.89
N LEU A 143 -19.21 1.96 -1.06
CA LEU A 143 -19.24 2.30 0.38
C LEU A 143 -19.26 3.81 0.60
N VAL A 144 -18.41 4.55 -0.12
CA VAL A 144 -18.35 6.02 -0.05
C VAL A 144 -19.69 6.62 -0.48
N LEU A 145 -20.23 6.17 -1.62
CA LEU A 145 -21.53 6.62 -2.10
C LEU A 145 -22.65 6.28 -1.11
N GLY A 146 -22.68 5.05 -0.59
CA GLY A 146 -23.65 4.63 0.42
C GLY A 146 -23.57 5.46 1.70
N THR A 147 -22.35 5.71 2.20
CA THR A 147 -22.14 6.57 3.37
C THR A 147 -22.61 8.00 3.10
N PHE A 148 -22.29 8.55 1.93
CA PHE A 148 -22.73 9.88 1.54
C PHE A 148 -24.25 9.99 1.50
N LEU A 149 -24.94 9.02 0.88
CA LEU A 149 -26.39 8.98 0.80
C LEU A 149 -27.07 8.83 2.16
N LEU A 150 -26.52 7.99 3.04
CA LEU A 150 -27.06 7.75 4.38
C LEU A 150 -26.84 8.95 5.32
N GLN A 151 -25.71 9.66 5.15
CA GLN A 151 -25.31 10.76 6.03
C GLN A 151 -25.45 12.13 5.36
N PHE A 152 -26.23 12.24 4.32
CA PHE A 152 -26.41 13.50 3.58
C PHE A 152 -26.79 14.67 4.51
N ARG A 153 -27.66 14.45 5.49
CA ARG A 153 -28.05 15.45 6.50
C ARG A 153 -26.88 15.96 7.34
N VAL A 154 -25.93 15.07 7.68
CA VAL A 154 -24.74 15.46 8.46
C VAL A 154 -23.82 16.34 7.63
N PHE A 155 -23.65 16.00 6.34
CA PHE A 155 -22.88 16.80 5.41
C PHE A 155 -23.51 18.19 5.18
N ASP A 156 -24.82 18.26 4.96
CA ASP A 156 -25.55 19.52 4.79
C ASP A 156 -25.41 20.43 6.03
N THR A 157 -25.56 19.88 7.23
CA THR A 157 -25.35 20.60 8.48
C THR A 157 -23.91 21.10 8.64
N PHE A 158 -22.93 20.27 8.29
CA PHE A 158 -21.51 20.64 8.36
C PHE A 158 -21.17 21.79 7.41
N PHE A 159 -21.61 21.71 6.15
CA PHE A 159 -21.37 22.76 5.15
C PHE A 159 -22.13 24.05 5.48
N ALA A 160 -23.34 23.95 6.00
CA ALA A 160 -24.08 25.11 6.48
C ALA A 160 -23.37 25.84 7.65
N GLN A 161 -22.72 25.10 8.54
CA GLN A 161 -21.93 25.67 9.66
C GLN A 161 -20.58 26.24 9.22
N THR A 162 -19.98 25.66 8.17
CA THR A 162 -18.65 26.10 7.66
C THR A 162 -18.76 27.27 6.66
N GLY A 163 -19.96 27.75 6.38
CA GLY A 163 -20.21 28.91 5.49
C GLY A 163 -20.07 28.62 4.00
N THR A 164 -19.90 27.35 3.62
CA THR A 164 -19.84 26.91 2.23
C THR A 164 -21.19 26.32 1.86
N ARG A 165 -22.14 27.17 1.42
CA ARG A 165 -23.38 26.67 0.80
C ARG A 165 -23.04 26.07 -0.54
N LEU A 166 -23.44 24.82 -0.74
CA LEU A 166 -23.54 24.20 -2.07
C LEU A 166 -24.91 24.63 -2.63
N ASP A 167 -24.95 25.83 -3.22
CA ASP A 167 -26.09 26.27 -4.04
C ASP A 167 -25.99 25.66 -5.44
#